data_45af509a79d1732fabe105a731781d2f
#
_entry.id   45af509a79d1732fabe105a731781d2f
#
_cell.length_a   1.000
_cell.length_b   1.000
_cell.length_c   1.000
_cell.angle_alpha   90.00
_cell.angle_beta   90.00
_cell.angle_gamma   90.00
#
_symmetry.space_group_name_H-M   'P 1'
#
loop_
_entity.id
_entity.type
_entity.pdbx_description
1 polymer ?
#
loop_
_entity_poly.entity_id
_entity_poly.type
_entity_poly.pdbx_seq_one_letter_code
_entity_poly.pdbx_strand_id
1 'polypeptide(L)'
;MSLNTVSLAGRLVRDPEIVENKKGKTVLFTVAVERNYKDSEGNRPVDFVPVKAFVREGAKSNGPFDYMVKGQLVAIQAELRAIQ
;
A
#
# COMPACT_ATOMS: atom_id res chain seq x y z
N MET A 1 -14.71 -20.58 -7.83
CA MET A 1 -14.48 -19.83 -6.59
C MET A 1 -12.99 -19.69 -6.35
N SER A 2 -12.54 -18.53 -5.92
CA SER A 2 -11.13 -18.29 -5.68
C SER A 2 -10.96 -17.44 -4.40
N LEU A 3 -9.79 -17.56 -3.80
CA LEU A 3 -9.41 -16.75 -2.65
C LEU A 3 -8.17 -15.96 -3.00
N ASN A 4 -8.24 -14.65 -2.81
CA ASN A 4 -7.11 -13.77 -3.11
C ASN A 4 -7.08 -12.64 -2.07
N THR A 5 -6.29 -12.84 -1.03
CA THR A 5 -6.17 -11.89 0.06
C THR A 5 -4.72 -11.77 0.47
N VAL A 6 -4.24 -10.54 0.57
CA VAL A 6 -2.90 -10.22 1.06
C VAL A 6 -3.05 -9.27 2.24
N SER A 7 -2.42 -9.60 3.35
CA SER A 7 -2.39 -8.74 4.53
C SER A 7 -0.95 -8.31 4.79
N LEU A 8 -0.73 -7.00 4.87
CA LEU A 8 0.58 -6.41 5.05
C LEU A 8 0.56 -5.41 6.19
N ALA A 9 1.65 -5.36 6.95
CA ALA A 9 1.89 -4.30 7.91
C ALA A 9 3.33 -3.79 7.70
N GLY A 10 3.48 -2.49 7.68
CA GLY A 10 4.78 -1.87 7.45
C GLY A 10 4.67 -0.37 7.47
N ARG A 11 5.74 0.31 7.05
CA ARG A 11 5.79 1.76 7.05
C ARG A 11 5.74 2.32 5.64
N LEU A 12 5.07 3.45 5.49
CA LEU A 12 5.03 4.14 4.21
C LEU A 12 6.40 4.69 3.85
N VAL A 13 6.85 4.42 2.63
CA VAL A 13 8.14 4.87 2.12
C VAL A 13 8.13 6.38 1.85
N ARG A 14 6.97 6.89 1.44
CA ARG A 14 6.74 8.30 1.13
C ARG A 14 5.24 8.60 1.26
N ASP A 15 4.88 9.86 1.14
CA ASP A 15 3.47 10.25 1.13
C ASP A 15 2.77 9.60 -0.07
N PRO A 16 1.51 9.18 0.05
CA PRO A 16 0.77 8.63 -1.08
C PRO A 16 0.65 9.63 -2.22
N GLU A 17 0.73 9.13 -3.44
CA GLU A 17 0.47 9.91 -4.64
C GLU A 17 -0.98 9.69 -5.06
N ILE A 18 -1.70 10.78 -5.31
CA ILE A 18 -3.10 10.72 -5.72
C ILE A 18 -3.21 11.22 -7.15
N VAL A 19 -3.73 10.37 -8.02
CA VAL A 19 -3.90 10.67 -9.45
C VAL A 19 -5.39 10.70 -9.75
N GLU A 20 -5.87 11.83 -10.23
CA GLU A 20 -7.27 11.97 -10.64
C GLU A 20 -7.47 11.43 -12.05
N ASN A 21 -8.62 10.79 -12.26
CA ASN A 21 -9.04 10.32 -13.57
C ASN A 21 -10.56 10.47 -13.71
N LYS A 22 -11.10 10.06 -14.86
CA LYS A 22 -12.53 10.24 -15.15
C LYS A 22 -13.46 9.44 -14.24
N LYS A 23 -12.96 8.36 -13.66
CA LYS A 23 -13.76 7.45 -12.83
C LYS A 23 -13.54 7.64 -11.33
N GLY A 24 -12.74 8.64 -10.95
CA GLY A 24 -12.39 8.90 -9.57
C GLY A 24 -10.91 9.16 -9.42
N LYS A 25 -10.32 8.61 -8.37
CA LYS A 25 -8.91 8.81 -8.07
C LYS A 25 -8.22 7.48 -7.86
N THR A 26 -6.96 7.41 -8.25
CA THR A 26 -6.08 6.30 -7.94
C THR A 26 -5.06 6.76 -6.91
N VAL A 27 -4.93 6.02 -5.83
CA VAL A 27 -3.95 6.31 -4.78
C VAL A 27 -2.82 5.29 -4.90
N LEU A 28 -1.60 5.79 -5.05
CA LEU A 28 -0.41 4.96 -5.19
C LEU A 28 0.48 5.17 -3.98
N PHE A 29 0.87 4.08 -3.33
CA PHE A 29 1.80 4.16 -2.21
C PHE A 29 2.63 2.89 -2.12
N THR A 30 3.75 2.98 -1.42
CA THR A 30 4.67 1.86 -1.23
C THR A 30 4.85 1.60 0.25
N VAL A 31 4.70 0.34 0.64
CA VAL A 31 4.85 -0.10 2.02
C VAL A 31 6.16 -0.87 2.15
N ALA A 32 7.00 -0.47 3.09
CA ALA A 32 8.21 -1.18 3.44
C ALA A 32 7.87 -2.25 4.48
N VAL A 33 8.01 -3.51 4.11
CA VAL A 33 7.66 -4.65 4.95
C VAL A 33 8.92 -5.41 5.30
N GLU A 34 9.25 -5.48 6.58
CA GLU A 34 10.40 -6.27 7.03
C GLU A 34 10.07 -7.76 6.99
N ARG A 35 11.03 -8.56 6.55
CA ARG A 35 10.89 -10.00 6.61
C ARG A 35 11.06 -10.49 8.04
N ASN A 36 10.49 -11.65 8.34
CA ASN A 36 10.49 -12.22 9.69
C ASN A 36 11.80 -12.89 10.08
N TYR A 37 12.82 -12.82 9.24
CA TYR A 37 14.12 -13.41 9.53
C TYR A 37 15.23 -12.38 9.36
N LYS A 38 16.35 -12.63 10.03
CA LYS A 38 17.55 -11.81 9.90
C LYS A 38 18.53 -12.46 8.93
N ASP A 39 19.26 -11.65 8.19
CA ASP A 39 20.34 -12.13 7.34
C ASP A 39 21.59 -12.46 8.16
N SER A 40 22.68 -12.82 7.47
CA SER A 40 23.93 -13.20 8.12
C SER A 40 24.58 -12.06 8.92
N GLU A 41 24.22 -10.82 8.63
CA GLU A 41 24.74 -9.63 9.31
C GLU A 41 23.83 -9.14 10.43
N GLY A 42 22.74 -9.84 10.70
CA GLY A 42 21.79 -9.49 11.76
C GLY A 42 20.75 -8.47 11.35
N ASN A 43 20.65 -8.12 10.07
CA ASN A 43 19.67 -7.19 9.55
C ASN A 43 18.46 -7.93 8.99
N ARG A 44 17.30 -7.33 9.10
CA ARG A 44 16.09 -7.86 8.46
C ARG A 44 15.96 -7.29 7.05
N PRO A 45 15.91 -8.14 6.03
CA PRO A 45 15.61 -7.67 4.68
C PRO A 45 14.24 -6.98 4.63
N VAL A 46 14.11 -6.03 3.73
CA VAL A 46 12.89 -5.24 3.58
C VAL A 46 12.38 -5.39 2.15
N ASP A 47 11.10 -5.70 2.01
CA ASP A 47 10.43 -5.70 0.72
C ASP A 47 9.66 -4.39 0.57
N PHE A 48 9.82 -3.76 -0.58
CA PHE A 48 9.10 -2.53 -0.93
C PHE A 48 7.92 -2.92 -1.80
N VAL A 49 6.72 -2.88 -1.23
CA VAL A 49 5.52 -3.39 -1.89
C VAL A 49 4.69 -2.22 -2.41
N PRO A 50 4.58 -2.06 -3.74
CA PRO A 50 3.71 -1.04 -4.31
C PRO A 50 2.25 -1.45 -4.15
N VAL A 51 1.42 -0.50 -3.74
CA VAL A 51 0.00 -0.71 -3.52
C VAL A 51 -0.78 0.35 -4.29
N LYS A 52 -1.87 -0.08 -4.87
CA LYS A 52 -2.78 0.79 -5.62
C LYS A 52 -4.17 0.67 -5.00
N ALA A 53 -4.79 1.81 -4.72
CA ALA A 53 -6.15 1.85 -4.23
C ALA A 53 -6.98 2.79 -5.10
N PHE A 54 -8.29 2.64 -5.05
CA PHE A 54 -9.18 3.42 -5.87
C PHE A 54 -10.19 4.15 -4.99
N VAL A 55 -10.40 5.43 -5.30
CA VAL A 55 -11.44 6.24 -4.69
C VAL A 55 -12.45 6.57 -5.78
N ARG A 56 -13.70 6.22 -5.55
CA ARG A 56 -14.75 6.37 -6.56
C ARG A 56 -15.02 7.84 -6.88
N GLU A 57 -15.52 8.09 -8.08
CA GLU A 57 -16.00 9.39 -8.48
C GLU A 57 -17.13 9.85 -7.54
N GLY A 58 -17.10 11.13 -7.16
CA GLY A 58 -18.11 11.70 -6.29
C GLY A 58 -17.89 11.49 -4.81
N ALA A 59 -16.83 10.78 -4.41
CA ALA A 59 -16.48 10.63 -3.00
C ALA A 59 -16.10 12.00 -2.41
N LYS A 60 -16.62 12.29 -1.22
CA LYS A 60 -16.37 13.58 -0.55
C LYS A 60 -14.95 13.70 -0.01
N SER A 61 -14.30 12.57 0.25
CA SER A 61 -12.94 12.54 0.75
C SER A 61 -12.23 11.32 0.17
N ASN A 62 -10.92 11.24 0.36
CA ASN A 62 -10.13 10.07 -0.03
C ASN A 62 -10.09 9.03 1.09
N GLY A 63 -10.97 9.14 2.09
CA GLY A 63 -10.99 8.23 3.22
C GLY A 63 -9.71 8.27 4.03
N PRO A 64 -9.18 7.11 4.45
CA PRO A 64 -7.97 7.08 5.26
C PRO A 64 -6.73 7.60 4.53
N PHE A 65 -6.76 7.66 3.18
CA PHE A 65 -5.61 8.08 2.40
C PHE A 65 -5.25 9.55 2.61
N ASP A 66 -6.19 10.37 3.05
CA ASP A 66 -5.93 11.78 3.36
C ASP A 66 -5.03 11.97 4.58
N TYR A 67 -4.92 10.95 5.42
CA TYR A 67 -4.18 11.01 6.67
C TYR A 67 -2.87 10.22 6.63
N MET A 68 -2.58 9.56 5.53
CA MET A 68 -1.39 8.73 5.39
C MET A 68 -0.18 9.60 5.03
N VAL A 69 0.90 9.43 5.77
CA VAL A 69 2.13 10.20 5.57
C VAL A 69 3.35 9.27 5.61
N LYS A 70 4.44 9.73 5.01
CA LYS A 70 5.73 9.03 5.01
C LYS A 70 6.12 8.61 6.43
N GLY A 71 6.57 7.38 6.57
CA GLY A 71 7.07 6.82 7.83
C GLY A 71 6.00 6.24 8.73
N GLN A 72 4.74 6.47 8.42
CA GLN A 72 3.62 5.99 9.23
C GLN A 72 3.50 4.47 9.14
N LEU A 73 3.24 3.83 10.28
CA LEU A 73 2.93 2.41 10.33
C LEU A 73 1.50 2.20 9.85
N VAL A 74 1.34 1.33 8.88
CA VAL A 74 0.02 0.99 8.32
C VAL A 74 -0.16 -0.51 8.28
N ALA A 75 -1.42 -0.94 8.39
CA ALA A 75 -1.83 -2.32 8.16
C ALA A 75 -2.89 -2.29 7.07
N ILE A 76 -2.69 -3.09 6.05
CA ILE A 76 -3.60 -3.11 4.91
C ILE A 76 -4.02 -4.54 4.58
N GLN A 77 -5.19 -4.65 3.99
CA GLN A 77 -5.68 -5.88 3.40
C GLN A 77 -6.03 -5.59 1.95
N ALA A 78 -5.53 -6.43 1.04
CA ALA A 78 -5.61 -6.17 -0.39
C ALA A 78 -5.73 -7.46 -1.17
N GLU A 79 -5.81 -7.34 -2.49
CA GLU A 79 -5.73 -8.45 -3.42
C GLU A 79 -4.43 -8.36 -4.19
N LEU A 80 -3.87 -9.51 -4.51
CA LEU A 80 -2.72 -9.59 -5.39
C LEU A 80 -3.20 -9.63 -6.83
N ARG A 81 -2.63 -8.77 -7.68
CA ARG A 81 -2.93 -8.75 -9.09
C ARG A 81 -1.66 -8.93 -9.90
N ALA A 82 -1.74 -9.84 -10.88
CA ALA A 82 -0.65 -10.04 -11.80
C ALA A 82 -0.59 -8.89 -12.81
N ILE A 83 0.62 -8.50 -13.19
CA ILE A 83 0.84 -7.52 -14.25
C ILE A 83 0.66 -8.24 -15.60
N GLN A 84 -0.14 -7.62 -16.46
CA GLN A 84 -0.39 -8.16 -17.79
C GLN A 84 0.16 -7.23 -18.87
#